data_314223f8d59a6deccd893ea4c1d76f7b
#
_entry.id   314223f8d59a6deccd893ea4c1d76f7b
#
_cell.length_a   1.000
_cell.length_b   1.000
_cell.length_c   1.000
_cell.angle_alpha   90.00
_cell.angle_beta   90.00
_cell.angle_gamma   90.00
#
_symmetry.space_group_name_H-M   'P 1'
#
loop_
_entity.id
_entity.type
_entity.pdbx_description
1 polymer ?
#
loop_
_entity_poly.entity_id
_entity_poly.type
_entity_poly.pdbx_seq_one_letter_code
_entity_poly.pdbx_strand_id
1 'polypeptide(L)'
;MATYDYKHVKNIALLGHAGCGKTTLAECMLFDAGITKRRGSIAAKNTVSDYHELETERESSVFASLLHTTWKDYKINIIDTPGYDDFAGEVISALRVADTGVIVLNAAMGVEVGTDITWEYTNTFKTPTIFVVNQLDNAD
;
A
#
# COMPACT_ATOMS: atom_id res chain seq x y z
N MET A 1 12.88 -15.91 -16.93
CA MET A 1 12.72 -14.92 -15.84
C MET A 1 13.39 -13.63 -16.29
N ALA A 2 12.70 -12.49 -16.23
CA ALA A 2 13.34 -11.21 -16.52
C ALA A 2 14.32 -10.90 -15.37
N THR A 3 15.57 -10.63 -15.71
CA THR A 3 16.61 -10.19 -14.77
C THR A 3 16.61 -8.67 -14.75
N TYR A 4 16.41 -8.10 -13.57
CA TYR A 4 16.45 -6.65 -13.38
C TYR A 4 17.79 -6.26 -12.75
N ASP A 5 18.42 -5.20 -13.25
CA ASP A 5 19.51 -4.54 -12.54
C ASP A 5 18.94 -3.88 -11.27
N TYR A 6 19.72 -3.83 -10.19
CA TYR A 6 19.30 -3.21 -8.92
C TYR A 6 18.82 -1.76 -9.05
N LYS A 7 19.32 -1.02 -10.04
CA LYS A 7 18.87 0.36 -10.33
C LYS A 7 17.43 0.42 -10.83
N HIS A 8 16.94 -0.67 -11.41
CA HIS A 8 15.59 -0.81 -11.95
C HIS A 8 14.63 -1.56 -11.00
N VAL A 9 15.08 -1.83 -9.78
CA VAL A 9 14.21 -2.35 -8.70
C VAL A 9 13.89 -1.22 -7.75
N LYS A 10 12.61 -1.01 -7.45
CA LYS A 10 12.11 -0.01 -6.51
C LYS A 10 11.19 -0.66 -5.50
N ASN A 11 11.35 -0.28 -4.23
CA ASN A 11 10.52 -0.75 -3.14
C ASN A 11 9.67 0.41 -2.63
N ILE A 12 8.35 0.27 -2.69
CA ILE A 12 7.42 1.27 -2.17
C ILE A 12 6.61 0.69 -1.02
N ALA A 13 6.34 1.48 0.01
CA ALA A 13 5.44 1.13 1.09
C ALA A 13 4.16 1.96 0.98
N LEU A 14 3.00 1.31 0.91
CA LEU A 14 1.70 1.97 0.96
C LEU A 14 1.35 2.22 2.42
N LEU A 15 1.14 3.48 2.76
CA LEU A 15 0.96 4.01 4.11
C LEU A 15 -0.33 4.82 4.19
N GLY A 16 -0.81 5.09 5.40
CA GLY A 16 -1.99 5.92 5.64
C GLY A 16 -3.03 5.23 6.52
N HIS A 17 -4.08 5.95 6.85
CA HIS A 17 -5.15 5.50 7.74
C HIS A 17 -5.90 4.28 7.22
N ALA A 18 -6.58 3.55 8.11
CA ALA A 18 -7.46 2.45 7.74
C ALA A 18 -8.60 2.94 6.83
N GLY A 19 -8.92 2.18 5.78
CA GLY A 19 -10.00 2.55 4.86
C GLY A 19 -9.65 3.61 3.80
N CYS A 20 -8.45 4.21 3.79
CA CYS A 20 -8.06 5.17 2.74
C CYS A 20 -7.83 4.54 1.34
N GLY A 21 -7.82 3.20 1.25
CA GLY A 21 -7.77 2.45 -0.02
C GLY A 21 -6.39 1.99 -0.46
N LYS A 22 -5.43 1.75 0.45
CA LYS A 22 -4.08 1.22 0.16
C LYS A 22 -4.14 -0.08 -0.63
N THR A 23 -4.81 -1.09 -0.08
CA THR A 23 -5.01 -2.40 -0.70
C THR A 23 -5.71 -2.29 -2.06
N THR A 24 -6.73 -1.43 -2.18
CA THR A 24 -7.41 -1.18 -3.45
C THR A 24 -6.47 -0.57 -4.48
N LEU A 25 -5.59 0.35 -4.06
CA LEU A 25 -4.57 0.94 -4.94
C LEU A 25 -3.57 -0.13 -5.41
N ALA A 26 -3.10 -1.00 -4.50
CA ALA A 26 -2.22 -2.11 -4.84
C ALA A 26 -2.88 -3.04 -5.88
N GLU A 27 -4.13 -3.43 -5.68
CA GLU A 27 -4.90 -4.26 -6.63
C GLU A 27 -5.04 -3.60 -8.01
N CYS A 28 -5.27 -2.27 -8.05
CA CYS A 28 -5.30 -1.52 -9.32
C CYS A 28 -3.95 -1.57 -10.02
N MET A 29 -2.86 -1.35 -9.30
CA MET A 29 -1.50 -1.38 -9.87
C MET A 29 -1.16 -2.76 -10.46
N LEU A 30 -1.55 -3.85 -9.78
CA LEU A 30 -1.35 -5.23 -10.28
C LEU A 30 -2.19 -5.51 -11.52
N PHE A 31 -3.44 -5.04 -11.53
CA PHE A 31 -4.35 -5.24 -12.66
C PHE A 31 -3.90 -4.45 -13.90
N ASP A 32 -3.59 -3.17 -13.75
CA ASP A 32 -3.17 -2.30 -14.85
C ASP A 32 -1.83 -2.74 -15.46
N ALA A 33 -0.96 -3.33 -14.67
CA ALA A 33 0.28 -3.95 -15.14
C ALA A 33 0.09 -5.34 -15.76
N GLY A 34 -1.14 -5.88 -15.78
CA GLY A 34 -1.45 -7.20 -16.34
C GLY A 34 -0.95 -8.39 -15.50
N ILE A 35 -0.56 -8.16 -14.25
CA ILE A 35 -0.13 -9.23 -13.32
C ILE A 35 -1.33 -10.08 -12.91
N THR A 36 -2.46 -9.44 -12.63
CA THR A 36 -3.72 -10.11 -12.33
C THR A 36 -4.71 -9.99 -13.49
N LYS A 37 -5.52 -11.03 -13.71
CA LYS A 37 -6.57 -11.03 -14.75
C LYS A 37 -7.84 -10.31 -14.33
N ARG A 38 -7.97 -10.00 -13.06
CA ARG A 38 -9.11 -9.27 -12.46
C ARG A 38 -8.58 -8.36 -11.37
N ARG A 39 -9.29 -7.27 -11.15
CA ARG A 39 -9.06 -6.41 -9.98
C ARG A 39 -9.77 -7.05 -8.77
N GLY A 40 -9.02 -7.36 -7.72
CA GLY A 40 -9.56 -7.81 -6.45
C GLY A 40 -10.30 -6.68 -5.73
N SER A 41 -11.20 -7.03 -4.83
CA SER A 41 -11.85 -6.08 -3.93
C SER A 41 -12.03 -6.67 -2.53
N ILE A 42 -11.96 -5.82 -1.52
CA ILE A 42 -12.14 -6.20 -0.12
C ILE A 42 -13.54 -6.79 0.08
N ALA A 43 -14.57 -6.13 -0.46
CA ALA A 43 -15.96 -6.60 -0.37
C ALA A 43 -16.18 -7.99 -0.99
N ALA A 44 -15.46 -8.33 -2.06
CA ALA A 44 -15.54 -9.66 -2.68
C ALA A 44 -14.60 -10.67 -2.01
N LYS A 45 -13.82 -10.26 -0.99
CA LYS A 45 -12.87 -11.09 -0.24
C LYS A 45 -11.89 -11.86 -1.15
N ASN A 46 -11.36 -11.16 -2.17
CA ASN A 46 -10.56 -11.77 -3.22
C ASN A 46 -9.34 -10.94 -3.64
N THR A 47 -8.88 -10.07 -2.76
CA THR A 47 -7.63 -9.32 -2.90
C THR A 47 -6.41 -10.26 -2.83
N VAL A 48 -5.32 -9.86 -3.47
CA VAL A 48 -4.06 -10.63 -3.46
C VAL A 48 -3.32 -10.43 -2.14
N SER A 49 -3.48 -9.28 -1.49
CA SER A 49 -2.78 -8.92 -0.24
C SER A 49 -3.42 -9.51 1.00
N ASP A 50 -4.75 -9.45 1.13
CA ASP A 50 -5.47 -9.90 2.33
C ASP A 50 -5.93 -11.36 2.18
N TYR A 51 -4.98 -12.30 2.25
CA TYR A 51 -5.24 -13.73 2.05
C TYR A 51 -5.38 -14.52 3.36
N HIS A 52 -5.10 -13.92 4.51
CA HIS A 52 -5.30 -14.54 5.81
C HIS A 52 -6.79 -14.50 6.21
N GLU A 53 -7.26 -15.56 6.87
CA GLU A 53 -8.65 -15.65 7.35
C GLU A 53 -9.04 -14.45 8.23
N LEU A 54 -8.13 -14.02 9.12
CA LEU A 54 -8.34 -12.86 9.99
C LEU A 54 -8.55 -11.54 9.20
N GLU A 55 -7.84 -11.34 8.11
CA GLU A 55 -7.95 -10.15 7.27
C GLU A 55 -9.27 -10.18 6.49
N THR A 56 -9.61 -11.37 5.99
CA THR A 56 -10.87 -11.60 5.27
C THR A 56 -12.10 -11.44 6.16
N GLU A 57 -12.03 -11.85 7.43
CA GLU A 57 -13.09 -11.67 8.42
C GLU A 57 -13.24 -10.21 8.86
N ARG A 58 -12.14 -9.53 9.08
CA ARG A 58 -12.10 -8.12 9.52
C ARG A 58 -12.33 -7.12 8.38
N GLU A 59 -12.25 -7.57 7.14
CA GLU A 59 -12.26 -6.71 5.94
C GLU A 59 -11.16 -5.61 6.01
N SER A 60 -10.03 -5.98 6.62
CA SER A 60 -8.89 -5.05 6.82
C SER A 60 -7.59 -5.79 6.97
N SER A 61 -6.51 -5.22 6.41
CA SER A 61 -5.16 -5.76 6.51
C SER A 61 -4.66 -5.74 7.95
N VAL A 62 -4.05 -6.83 8.37
CA VAL A 62 -3.42 -7.01 9.70
C VAL A 62 -1.91 -7.13 9.55
N PHE A 63 -1.45 -7.76 8.47
CA PHE A 63 -0.05 -7.98 8.15
C PHE A 63 0.38 -7.14 6.94
N ALA A 64 1.66 -6.85 6.87
CA ALA A 64 2.24 -6.28 5.66
C ALA A 64 2.34 -7.36 4.58
N SER A 65 1.80 -7.10 3.39
CA SER A 65 1.84 -8.00 2.25
C SER A 65 2.81 -7.49 1.19
N LEU A 66 3.67 -8.40 0.69
CA LEU A 66 4.63 -8.09 -0.35
C LEU A 66 4.08 -8.50 -1.72
N LEU A 67 3.81 -7.52 -2.54
CA LEU A 67 3.38 -7.66 -3.91
C LEU A 67 4.45 -7.14 -4.86
N HIS A 68 4.34 -7.42 -6.15
CA HIS A 68 5.23 -6.81 -7.14
C HIS A 68 4.52 -6.60 -8.46
N THR A 69 4.95 -5.56 -9.15
CA THR A 69 4.51 -5.25 -10.51
C THR A 69 5.69 -4.80 -11.36
N THR A 70 5.45 -4.63 -12.64
CA THR A 70 6.44 -4.10 -13.58
C THR A 70 5.85 -2.90 -14.31
N TRP A 71 6.64 -1.85 -14.44
CA TRP A 71 6.27 -0.68 -15.21
C TRP A 71 7.46 -0.23 -16.05
N LYS A 72 7.30 -0.24 -17.37
CA LYS A 72 8.42 -0.05 -18.31
C LYS A 72 9.56 -1.02 -17.96
N ASP A 73 10.76 -0.51 -17.71
CA ASP A 73 11.94 -1.30 -17.38
C ASP A 73 12.14 -1.50 -15.88
N TYR A 74 11.18 -1.07 -15.04
CA TYR A 74 11.29 -1.16 -13.58
C TYR A 74 10.48 -2.32 -13.03
N LYS A 75 11.06 -3.02 -12.06
CA LYS A 75 10.33 -3.88 -11.13
C LYS A 75 9.99 -3.06 -9.89
N ILE A 76 8.72 -2.98 -9.55
CA ILE A 76 8.24 -2.27 -8.37
C ILE A 76 7.73 -3.31 -7.37
N ASN A 77 8.41 -3.43 -6.24
CA ASN A 77 7.92 -4.17 -5.09
C ASN A 77 7.01 -3.24 -4.29
N ILE A 78 5.81 -3.72 -3.96
CA ILE A 78 4.78 -2.98 -3.25
C ILE A 78 4.61 -3.66 -1.90
N ILE A 79 4.84 -2.93 -0.81
CA ILE A 79 4.59 -3.38 0.54
C ILE A 79 3.29 -2.73 0.97
N ASP A 80 2.19 -3.49 0.94
CA ASP A 80 0.89 -3.03 1.43
C ASP A 80 0.86 -3.19 2.93
N THR A 81 0.70 -2.09 3.68
CA THR A 81 0.75 -2.09 5.14
C THR A 81 -0.64 -1.94 5.76
N PRO A 82 -0.86 -2.51 6.95
CA PRO A 82 -2.10 -2.28 7.69
C PRO A 82 -2.25 -0.80 8.07
N GLY A 83 -3.49 -0.33 8.16
CA GLY A 83 -3.81 1.07 8.41
C GLY A 83 -4.22 1.39 9.84
N TYR A 84 -4.26 0.41 10.74
CA TYR A 84 -4.58 0.59 12.15
C TYR A 84 -3.33 0.79 12.98
N ASP A 85 -3.42 1.64 13.98
CA ASP A 85 -2.30 2.04 14.86
C ASP A 85 -1.73 0.85 15.66
N ASP A 86 -2.55 -0.16 15.94
CA ASP A 86 -2.15 -1.38 16.65
C ASP A 86 -1.08 -2.20 15.88
N PHE A 87 -0.93 -1.94 14.59
CA PHE A 87 0.01 -2.65 13.70
C PHE A 87 1.23 -1.80 13.30
N ALA A 88 1.61 -0.84 14.12
CA ALA A 88 2.75 0.06 13.87
C ALA A 88 4.06 -0.69 13.53
N GLY A 89 4.27 -1.86 14.11
CA GLY A 89 5.45 -2.70 13.83
C GLY A 89 5.58 -3.10 12.36
N GLU A 90 4.47 -3.38 11.68
CA GLU A 90 4.42 -3.72 10.26
C GLU A 90 4.83 -2.52 9.39
N VAL A 91 4.31 -1.33 9.74
CA VAL A 91 4.64 -0.06 9.05
C VAL A 91 6.13 0.26 9.19
N ILE A 92 6.67 0.14 10.40
CA ILE A 92 8.09 0.41 10.68
C ILE A 92 8.98 -0.58 9.92
N SER A 93 8.60 -1.86 9.89
CA SER A 93 9.34 -2.89 9.16
C SER A 93 9.36 -2.61 7.65
N ALA A 94 8.23 -2.20 7.08
CA ALA A 94 8.11 -1.82 5.68
C ALA A 94 9.00 -0.61 5.34
N LEU A 95 8.99 0.43 6.18
CA LEU A 95 9.77 1.65 5.96
C LEU A 95 11.28 1.43 6.01
N ARG A 96 11.76 0.41 6.73
CA ARG A 96 13.19 0.08 6.78
C ARG A 96 13.76 -0.46 5.47
N VAL A 97 12.90 -0.95 4.58
CA VAL A 97 13.30 -1.55 3.31
C VAL A 97 12.74 -0.80 2.10
N ALA A 98 11.81 0.12 2.30
CA ALA A 98 11.23 0.91 1.23
C ALA A 98 12.15 2.05 0.78
N ASP A 99 12.23 2.24 -0.54
CA ASP A 99 12.88 3.41 -1.15
C ASP A 99 11.99 4.65 -1.07
N THR A 100 10.67 4.45 -1.03
CA THR A 100 9.68 5.53 -1.02
C THR A 100 8.44 5.12 -0.23
N GLY A 101 7.97 6.00 0.64
CA GLY A 101 6.66 5.93 1.27
C GLY A 101 5.59 6.54 0.37
N VAL A 102 4.46 5.86 0.21
CA VAL A 102 3.29 6.36 -0.52
C VAL A 102 2.15 6.50 0.48
N ILE A 103 1.92 7.72 0.96
CA ILE A 103 0.85 8.00 1.91
C ILE A 103 -0.44 8.23 1.13
N VAL A 104 -1.41 7.35 1.35
CA VAL A 104 -2.72 7.40 0.71
C VAL A 104 -3.69 8.14 1.62
N LEU A 105 -4.36 9.15 1.06
CA LEU A 105 -5.34 10.00 1.73
C LEU A 105 -6.73 9.72 1.16
N ASN A 106 -7.73 9.68 2.02
CA ASN A 106 -9.13 9.71 1.59
C ASN A 106 -9.53 11.16 1.28
N ALA A 107 -10.04 11.43 0.08
CA ALA A 107 -10.38 12.78 -0.35
C ALA A 107 -11.45 13.45 0.54
N ALA A 108 -12.45 12.69 1.00
CA ALA A 108 -13.53 13.21 1.83
C ALA A 108 -13.10 13.41 3.30
N MET A 109 -12.18 12.59 3.82
CA MET A 109 -11.76 12.62 5.23
C MET A 109 -10.53 13.50 5.47
N GLY A 110 -9.72 13.73 4.42
CA GLY A 110 -8.50 14.52 4.52
C GLY A 110 -7.40 13.83 5.32
N VAL A 111 -6.74 14.60 6.18
CA VAL A 111 -5.68 14.11 7.07
C VAL A 111 -6.31 13.48 8.30
N GLU A 112 -6.05 12.21 8.52
CA GLU A 112 -6.54 11.41 9.64
C GLU A 112 -5.37 11.02 10.56
N VAL A 113 -5.67 10.51 11.76
CA VAL A 113 -4.65 10.13 12.76
C VAL A 113 -3.59 9.18 12.19
N GLY A 114 -4.01 8.15 11.48
CA GLY A 114 -3.06 7.22 10.83
C GLY A 114 -2.19 7.88 9.74
N THR A 115 -2.67 8.97 9.14
CA THR A 115 -1.87 9.78 8.21
C THR A 115 -0.74 10.49 8.94
N ASP A 116 -1.04 11.16 10.05
CA ASP A 116 -0.05 11.88 10.87
C ASP A 116 1.01 10.91 11.42
N ILE A 117 0.58 9.77 11.96
CA ILE A 117 1.48 8.75 12.50
C ILE A 117 2.41 8.22 11.42
N THR A 118 1.88 7.88 10.24
CA THR A 118 2.72 7.36 9.16
C THR A 118 3.66 8.43 8.61
N TRP A 119 3.24 9.70 8.60
CA TRP A 119 4.10 10.83 8.25
C TRP A 119 5.26 11.00 9.24
N GLU A 120 5.00 10.90 10.54
CA GLU A 120 6.06 10.93 11.57
C GLU A 120 7.06 9.80 11.39
N TYR A 121 6.60 8.59 11.06
CA TYR A 121 7.49 7.46 10.78
C TYR A 121 8.35 7.71 9.53
N THR A 122 7.78 8.21 8.44
CA THR A 122 8.57 8.52 7.24
C THR A 122 9.65 9.56 7.52
N ASN A 123 9.34 10.58 8.33
CA ASN A 123 10.32 11.58 8.77
C ASN A 123 11.42 10.97 9.66
N THR A 124 11.05 10.12 10.60
CA THR A 124 11.99 9.45 11.51
C THR A 124 12.98 8.57 10.73
N PHE A 125 12.48 7.81 9.76
CA PHE A 125 13.31 6.94 8.91
C PHE A 125 13.94 7.67 7.72
N LYS A 126 13.62 8.95 7.52
CA LYS A 126 14.08 9.77 6.38
C LYS A 126 13.72 9.14 5.04
N THR A 127 12.56 8.48 4.97
CA THR A 127 12.06 7.84 3.75
C THR A 127 11.43 8.90 2.85
N PRO A 128 11.90 9.08 1.61
CA PRO A 128 11.23 9.94 0.63
C PRO A 128 9.75 9.59 0.51
N THR A 129 8.88 10.59 0.50
CA THR A 129 7.44 10.37 0.59
C THR A 129 6.69 11.10 -0.50
N ILE A 130 5.69 10.43 -1.09
CA ILE A 130 4.70 11.01 -1.98
C ILE A 130 3.30 10.83 -1.40
N PHE A 131 2.38 11.72 -1.73
CA PHE A 131 0.99 11.67 -1.32
C PHE A 131 0.11 11.29 -2.49
N VAL A 132 -0.86 10.40 -2.25
CA VAL A 132 -1.89 10.01 -3.21
C VAL A 132 -3.25 10.32 -2.60
N VAL A 133 -4.01 11.20 -3.22
CA VAL A 133 -5.40 11.46 -2.84
C VAL A 133 -6.29 10.49 -3.59
N ASN A 134 -7.02 9.68 -2.84
CA ASN A 134 -7.87 8.59 -3.33
C ASN A 134 -9.33 8.83 -2.99
N GLN A 135 -10.24 8.01 -3.56
CA GLN A 135 -11.69 8.10 -3.33
C GLN A 135 -12.29 9.47 -3.70
N LEU A 136 -11.81 10.05 -4.80
CA LEU A 136 -12.30 11.34 -5.32
C LEU A 136 -13.76 11.26 -5.79
N ASP A 137 -14.23 10.08 -6.14
CA ASP A 137 -15.61 9.75 -6.51
C ASP A 137 -16.59 9.81 -5.33
N ASN A 138 -16.08 9.77 -4.11
CA ASN A 138 -16.86 9.86 -2.86
C ASN A 138 -16.78 11.25 -2.21
N ALA A 139 -16.02 12.17 -2.79
CA ALA A 139 -15.91 13.55 -2.32
C ALA A 139 -17.04 14.37 -2.95
N ASP A 140 -18.09 14.66 -2.18
CA ASP A 140 -19.13 15.63 -2.52
C ASP A 140 -18.69 17.07 -2.24
#